data_15012b1e78f49f3ce0f5b372234948c2
#
_entry.id   15012b1e78f49f3ce0f5b372234948c2
#
_cell.length_a   1.000
_cell.length_b   1.000
_cell.length_c   1.000
_cell.angle_alpha   90.00
_cell.angle_beta   90.00
_cell.angle_gamma   90.00
#
_symmetry.space_group_name_H-M   'P 1'
#
loop_
_entity.id
_entity.type
_entity.pdbx_description
1 polymer ?
#
loop_
_entity_poly.entity_id
_entity_poly.type
_entity_poly.pdbx_seq_one_letter_code
_entity_poly.pdbx_strand_id
1 'polypeptide(L)'
;MKTWRRTLLVLAAGLLAAASTSARPVCTVVADAATGRMLVQQGDCATRVTPASTFKVAISLMGFDAGFLKNEHTPTLDFHAGYPDWGGAPWREPTDPARWIKLSIFWYSEQVAHALGPARFQQYTNAFGYGNTDVTGKQGELSGAMGAWVNSSLQISPLEQVAFMRKIVHRTLPVSAHAYDMTERITLIDAQPGGWTVHGKTGTGSPGLKYDAAHAYGWFVGWATKGPRTLVFANLIQDDKRQTPNAGLRSRDTFLAALPALAEPARPQ
;
A
#
# COMPACT_ATOMS: atom_id res chain seq x y z
N MET A 1 -39.16 -68.54 6.72
CA MET A 1 -39.21 -67.19 7.34
C MET A 1 -37.83 -66.53 7.14
N LYS A 2 -37.69 -65.59 6.18
CA LYS A 2 -36.42 -64.89 5.89
C LYS A 2 -36.58 -63.45 6.38
N THR A 3 -35.82 -63.07 7.40
CA THR A 3 -35.76 -61.73 7.97
C THR A 3 -34.75 -60.89 7.22
N TRP A 4 -35.23 -59.85 6.53
CA TRP A 4 -34.41 -58.87 5.83
C TRP A 4 -33.99 -57.76 6.84
N ARG A 5 -32.68 -57.64 7.12
CA ARG A 5 -32.10 -56.54 7.88
C ARG A 5 -31.89 -55.34 6.89
N ARG A 6 -32.59 -54.24 7.12
CA ARG A 6 -32.37 -52.97 6.42
C ARG A 6 -31.21 -52.25 7.13
N THR A 7 -30.12 -52.08 6.40
CA THR A 7 -28.98 -51.25 6.84
C THR A 7 -29.29 -49.80 6.46
N LEU A 8 -29.46 -48.95 7.47
CA LEU A 8 -29.57 -47.49 7.28
C LEU A 8 -28.16 -46.91 7.10
N LEU A 9 -27.85 -46.39 5.92
CA LEU A 9 -26.69 -45.53 5.66
C LEU A 9 -27.00 -44.14 6.16
N VAL A 10 -26.30 -43.70 7.22
CA VAL A 10 -26.29 -42.31 7.68
C VAL A 10 -25.28 -41.56 6.86
N LEU A 11 -25.72 -40.71 5.94
CA LEU A 11 -24.88 -39.72 5.27
C LEU A 11 -24.54 -38.59 6.27
N ALA A 12 -23.31 -38.55 6.73
CA ALA A 12 -22.78 -37.41 7.47
C ALA A 12 -22.47 -36.28 6.46
N ALA A 13 -23.33 -35.29 6.38
CA ALA A 13 -23.06 -34.07 5.66
C ALA A 13 -22.01 -33.23 6.45
N GLY A 14 -20.76 -33.27 6.01
CA GLY A 14 -19.70 -32.42 6.54
C GLY A 14 -20.00 -30.97 6.20
N LEU A 15 -20.39 -30.15 7.18
CA LEU A 15 -20.37 -28.70 7.06
C LEU A 15 -18.90 -28.24 6.95
N LEU A 16 -18.48 -27.92 5.75
CA LEU A 16 -17.29 -27.10 5.52
C LEU A 16 -17.59 -25.72 6.11
N ALA A 17 -17.13 -25.46 7.33
CA ALA A 17 -17.10 -24.14 7.89
C ALA A 17 -16.11 -23.33 7.05
N ALA A 18 -16.62 -22.47 6.16
CA ALA A 18 -15.85 -21.44 5.51
C ALA A 18 -15.19 -20.60 6.61
N ALA A 19 -13.86 -20.67 6.70
CA ALA A 19 -13.10 -19.83 7.61
C ALA A 19 -13.42 -18.37 7.27
N SER A 20 -14.21 -17.72 8.12
CA SER A 20 -14.54 -16.30 7.99
C SER A 20 -13.24 -15.53 8.07
N THR A 21 -12.78 -14.99 6.95
CA THR A 21 -11.68 -14.03 6.93
C THR A 21 -12.15 -12.82 7.72
N SER A 22 -11.56 -12.58 8.89
CA SER A 22 -11.99 -11.52 9.79
C SER A 22 -11.43 -10.15 9.39
N ALA A 23 -11.17 -9.94 8.11
CA ALA A 23 -10.84 -8.66 7.54
C ALA A 23 -12.00 -8.20 6.65
N ARG A 24 -12.53 -7.01 6.96
CA ARG A 24 -13.61 -6.39 6.18
C ARG A 24 -13.01 -5.61 5.00
N PRO A 25 -13.45 -5.85 3.74
CA PRO A 25 -13.15 -4.95 2.64
C PRO A 25 -13.70 -3.55 2.96
N VAL A 26 -12.86 -2.53 2.89
CA VAL A 26 -13.26 -1.13 3.04
C VAL A 26 -13.47 -0.52 1.67
N CYS A 27 -12.47 -0.62 0.78
CA CYS A 27 -12.58 -0.15 -0.58
C CYS A 27 -11.68 -0.95 -1.52
N THR A 28 -12.21 -1.32 -2.67
CA THR A 28 -11.42 -1.72 -3.84
C THR A 28 -11.75 -0.79 -5.00
N VAL A 29 -10.75 -0.08 -5.51
CA VAL A 29 -10.88 0.79 -6.67
C VAL A 29 -9.81 0.49 -7.70
N VAL A 30 -10.23 0.32 -8.96
CA VAL A 30 -9.37 0.08 -10.12
C VAL A 30 -9.84 1.01 -11.25
N ALA A 31 -8.92 1.74 -11.84
CA ALA A 31 -9.20 2.59 -12.98
C ALA A 31 -8.24 2.32 -14.13
N ASP A 32 -8.72 2.53 -15.34
CA ASP A 32 -7.91 2.59 -16.53
C ASP A 32 -7.05 3.87 -16.47
N ALA A 33 -5.73 3.73 -16.54
CA ALA A 33 -4.83 4.86 -16.36
C ALA A 33 -4.98 5.90 -17.48
N ALA A 34 -5.14 5.47 -18.71
CA ALA A 34 -5.19 6.37 -19.88
C ALA A 34 -6.44 7.26 -19.85
N THR A 35 -7.60 6.65 -19.64
CA THR A 35 -8.90 7.34 -19.71
C THR A 35 -9.36 7.90 -18.38
N GLY A 36 -8.88 7.34 -17.26
CA GLY A 36 -9.39 7.61 -15.91
C GLY A 36 -10.73 6.93 -15.61
N ARG A 37 -11.23 6.09 -16.52
CA ARG A 37 -12.50 5.38 -16.32
C ARG A 37 -12.37 4.36 -15.18
N MET A 38 -13.28 4.44 -14.21
CA MET A 38 -13.38 3.45 -13.14
C MET A 38 -13.87 2.12 -13.72
N LEU A 39 -13.09 1.06 -13.51
CA LEU A 39 -13.45 -0.31 -13.86
C LEU A 39 -14.12 -0.99 -12.66
N VAL A 40 -13.62 -0.72 -11.46
CA VAL A 40 -14.14 -1.21 -10.18
C VAL A 40 -14.13 -0.07 -9.18
N GLN A 41 -15.21 0.11 -8.45
CA GLN A 41 -15.30 0.96 -7.27
C GLN A 41 -16.29 0.32 -6.31
N GLN A 42 -15.79 -0.31 -5.25
CA GLN A 42 -16.59 -1.05 -4.29
C GLN A 42 -16.25 -0.61 -2.86
N GLY A 43 -17.28 -0.40 -2.05
CA GLY A 43 -17.14 0.01 -0.66
C GLY A 43 -16.96 1.51 -0.46
N ASP A 44 -16.47 1.91 0.71
CA ASP A 44 -16.17 3.31 1.04
C ASP A 44 -14.82 3.72 0.50
N CYS A 45 -14.82 4.33 -0.67
CA CYS A 45 -13.62 4.78 -1.36
C CYS A 45 -13.32 6.27 -1.18
N ALA A 46 -14.17 7.01 -0.46
CA ALA A 46 -14.05 8.45 -0.28
C ALA A 46 -13.49 8.87 1.09
N THR A 47 -13.68 8.04 2.11
CA THR A 47 -13.19 8.34 3.45
C THR A 47 -11.67 8.27 3.50
N ARG A 48 -11.06 9.32 4.05
CA ARG A 48 -9.62 9.42 4.25
C ARG A 48 -9.18 8.70 5.51
N VAL A 49 -8.07 7.98 5.41
CA VAL A 49 -7.30 7.43 6.53
C VAL A 49 -5.81 7.70 6.32
N THR A 50 -4.98 7.50 7.32
CA THR A 50 -3.53 7.71 7.15
C THR A 50 -2.97 6.75 6.08
N PRO A 51 -2.08 7.22 5.19
CA PRO A 51 -1.53 6.39 4.11
C PRO A 51 -0.60 5.29 4.62
N ALA A 52 -0.09 5.41 5.84
CA ALA A 52 0.94 4.55 6.36
C ALA A 52 2.11 4.42 5.37
N SER A 53 2.65 3.22 5.20
CA SER A 53 3.80 2.99 4.32
C SER A 53 3.52 3.13 2.82
N THR A 54 2.28 3.36 2.37
CA THR A 54 2.04 3.68 0.95
C THR A 54 2.61 5.06 0.58
N PHE A 55 2.75 5.96 1.55
CA PHE A 55 3.37 7.28 1.33
C PHE A 55 4.84 7.18 0.91
N LYS A 56 5.51 6.04 1.13
CA LYS A 56 6.86 5.78 0.64
C LYS A 56 7.01 5.94 -0.88
N VAL A 57 5.94 5.75 -1.65
CA VAL A 57 5.94 6.02 -3.10
C VAL A 57 6.14 7.52 -3.37
N ALA A 58 5.47 8.39 -2.62
CA ALA A 58 5.70 9.84 -2.72
C ALA A 58 7.09 10.22 -2.19
N ILE A 59 7.51 9.67 -1.05
CA ILE A 59 8.85 9.93 -0.47
C ILE A 59 9.96 9.48 -1.43
N SER A 60 9.79 8.39 -2.19
CA SER A 60 10.79 7.96 -3.17
C SER A 60 10.94 8.97 -4.31
N LEU A 61 9.82 9.45 -4.86
CA LEU A 61 9.84 10.53 -5.86
C LEU A 61 10.56 11.77 -5.35
N MET A 62 10.24 12.22 -4.12
CA MET A 62 10.88 13.37 -3.47
C MET A 62 12.38 13.15 -3.29
N GLY A 63 12.77 11.97 -2.78
CA GLY A 63 14.16 11.65 -2.47
C GLY A 63 15.05 11.53 -3.70
N PHE A 64 14.55 10.93 -4.78
CA PHE A 64 15.26 10.85 -6.07
C PHE A 64 15.32 12.21 -6.77
N ASP A 65 14.23 12.98 -6.78
CA ASP A 65 14.21 14.31 -7.39
C ASP A 65 15.12 15.30 -6.66
N ALA A 66 15.15 15.24 -5.33
CA ALA A 66 16.05 16.06 -4.52
C ALA A 66 17.52 15.61 -4.59
N GLY A 67 17.80 14.45 -5.17
CA GLY A 67 19.13 13.90 -5.32
C GLY A 67 19.73 13.31 -4.04
N PHE A 68 18.96 13.08 -2.98
CA PHE A 68 19.38 12.32 -1.81
C PHE A 68 19.48 10.83 -2.15
N LEU A 69 18.45 10.27 -2.78
CA LEU A 69 18.49 8.97 -3.39
C LEU A 69 19.10 9.08 -4.79
N LYS A 70 20.07 8.22 -5.13
CA LYS A 70 20.79 8.28 -6.41
C LYS A 70 20.34 7.19 -7.39
N ASN A 71 20.22 5.98 -6.90
CA ASN A 71 19.75 4.79 -7.63
C ASN A 71 19.16 3.78 -6.64
N GLU A 72 18.85 2.57 -7.13
CA GLU A 72 18.22 1.50 -6.34
C GLU A 72 19.02 1.08 -5.10
N HIS A 73 20.34 1.35 -5.09
CA HIS A 73 21.28 0.90 -4.05
C HIS A 73 22.07 2.02 -3.37
N THR A 74 21.77 3.29 -3.69
CA THR A 74 22.52 4.43 -3.15
C THR A 74 21.58 5.55 -2.68
N PRO A 75 21.74 6.05 -1.43
CA PRO A 75 22.73 5.62 -0.44
C PRO A 75 22.35 4.34 0.28
N THR A 76 23.33 3.52 0.66
CA THR A 76 23.17 2.52 1.71
C THR A 76 23.43 3.18 3.05
N LEU A 77 22.46 3.10 3.97
CA LEU A 77 22.56 3.68 5.30
C LEU A 77 22.57 2.57 6.35
N ASP A 78 23.36 2.77 7.40
CA ASP A 78 23.41 1.86 8.54
C ASP A 78 22.29 2.17 9.53
N PHE A 79 21.82 1.12 10.21
CA PHE A 79 20.90 1.26 11.34
C PHE A 79 21.66 1.82 12.55
N HIS A 80 21.07 2.77 13.24
CA HIS A 80 21.62 3.32 14.49
C HIS A 80 20.67 3.00 15.67
N ALA A 81 21.28 2.79 16.83
CA ALA A 81 20.52 2.62 18.08
C ALA A 81 19.60 3.84 18.30
N GLY A 82 18.34 3.57 18.62
CA GLY A 82 17.31 4.61 18.77
C GLY A 82 16.43 4.83 17.54
N TYR A 83 16.79 4.28 16.37
CA TYR A 83 15.88 4.27 15.24
C TYR A 83 14.70 3.31 15.48
N PRO A 84 13.50 3.63 14.94
CA PRO A 84 12.38 2.71 14.99
C PRO A 84 12.70 1.37 14.34
N ASP A 85 12.50 0.26 15.08
CA ASP A 85 12.84 -1.10 14.64
C ASP A 85 11.70 -2.13 14.78
N TRP A 86 10.46 -1.66 14.82
CA TRP A 86 9.29 -2.55 14.98
C TRP A 86 9.12 -3.61 13.88
N GLY A 87 9.86 -3.49 12.77
CA GLY A 87 9.97 -4.51 11.74
C GLY A 87 10.93 -5.66 12.10
N GLY A 88 11.56 -5.61 13.27
CA GLY A 88 12.46 -6.64 13.79
C GLY A 88 13.84 -6.66 13.15
N ALA A 89 14.56 -7.78 13.29
CA ALA A 89 15.94 -7.92 12.86
C ALA A 89 16.23 -7.46 11.41
N PRO A 90 15.36 -7.72 10.40
CA PRO A 90 15.59 -7.25 9.04
C PRO A 90 15.71 -5.72 8.90
N TRP A 91 15.19 -4.93 9.87
CA TRP A 91 15.28 -3.47 9.82
C TRP A 91 16.60 -2.93 10.40
N ARG A 92 17.37 -3.77 11.08
CA ARG A 92 18.66 -3.39 11.68
C ARG A 92 19.85 -3.60 10.75
N GLU A 93 19.62 -4.17 9.59
CA GLU A 93 20.63 -4.37 8.56
C GLU A 93 20.85 -3.10 7.74
N PRO A 94 22.05 -2.90 7.14
CA PRO A 94 22.29 -1.82 6.19
C PRO A 94 21.22 -1.81 5.11
N THR A 95 20.71 -0.64 4.81
CA THR A 95 19.52 -0.47 3.99
C THR A 95 19.76 0.50 2.85
N ASP A 96 19.46 0.07 1.62
CA ASP A 96 19.41 0.85 0.40
C ASP A 96 17.95 1.16 -0.02
N PRO A 97 17.71 1.99 -1.06
CA PRO A 97 16.38 2.34 -1.51
C PRO A 97 15.50 1.13 -1.90
N ALA A 98 16.05 0.11 -2.56
CA ALA A 98 15.32 -1.10 -2.94
C ALA A 98 14.89 -1.89 -1.71
N ARG A 99 15.79 -2.13 -0.76
CA ARG A 99 15.52 -2.81 0.50
C ARG A 99 14.52 -2.02 1.35
N TRP A 100 14.67 -0.68 1.42
CA TRP A 100 13.75 0.21 2.11
C TRP A 100 12.29 0.02 1.66
N ILE A 101 12.04 0.05 0.36
CA ILE A 101 10.69 -0.14 -0.18
C ILE A 101 10.21 -1.57 0.04
N LYS A 102 11.04 -2.59 -0.25
CA LYS A 102 10.71 -4.01 -0.14
C LYS A 102 10.32 -4.40 1.28
N LEU A 103 11.12 -4.00 2.27
CA LEU A 103 10.89 -4.31 3.69
C LEU A 103 10.10 -3.23 4.44
N SER A 104 9.72 -2.15 3.75
CA SER A 104 8.91 -1.07 4.32
C SER A 104 9.57 -0.37 5.53
N ILE A 105 10.89 -0.24 5.53
CA ILE A 105 11.70 0.26 6.64
C ILE A 105 11.36 1.71 6.96
N PHE A 106 10.87 1.99 8.19
CA PHE A 106 10.38 3.32 8.54
C PHE A 106 11.51 4.32 8.74
N TRP A 107 12.54 3.96 9.51
CA TRP A 107 13.64 4.86 9.82
C TRP A 107 14.35 5.39 8.57
N TYR A 108 14.44 4.59 7.49
CA TYR A 108 15.01 5.07 6.24
C TYR A 108 14.16 6.20 5.61
N SER A 109 12.81 6.11 5.73
CA SER A 109 11.93 7.21 5.31
C SER A 109 12.18 8.48 6.10
N GLU A 110 12.48 8.36 7.40
CA GLU A 110 12.84 9.51 8.23
C GLU A 110 14.13 10.15 7.75
N GLN A 111 15.14 9.36 7.36
CA GLN A 111 16.40 9.92 6.83
C GLN A 111 16.17 10.67 5.51
N VAL A 112 15.31 10.17 4.62
CA VAL A 112 14.94 10.92 3.40
C VAL A 112 14.22 12.22 3.76
N ALA A 113 13.25 12.19 4.66
CA ALA A 113 12.51 13.37 5.09
C ALA A 113 13.44 14.40 5.82
N HIS A 114 14.36 13.94 6.64
CA HIS A 114 15.40 14.79 7.27
C HIS A 114 16.28 15.47 6.24
N ALA A 115 16.77 14.74 5.26
CA ALA A 115 17.62 15.29 4.20
C ALA A 115 16.90 16.37 3.37
N LEU A 116 15.57 16.23 3.18
CA LEU A 116 14.75 17.22 2.51
C LEU A 116 14.50 18.46 3.38
N GLY A 117 14.37 18.27 4.68
CA GLY A 117 13.89 19.26 5.63
C GLY A 117 12.37 19.50 5.53
N PRO A 118 11.76 20.05 6.59
CA PRO A 118 10.30 20.15 6.70
C PRO A 118 9.68 21.05 5.61
N ALA A 119 10.30 22.15 5.25
CA ALA A 119 9.76 23.07 4.25
C ALA A 119 9.68 22.44 2.86
N ARG A 120 10.74 21.77 2.40
CA ARG A 120 10.78 21.12 1.09
C ARG A 120 9.88 19.89 1.05
N PHE A 121 9.81 19.15 2.16
CA PHE A 121 8.91 18.01 2.29
C PHE A 121 7.43 18.43 2.17
N GLN A 122 7.03 19.50 2.85
CA GLN A 122 5.69 20.10 2.73
C GLN A 122 5.43 20.63 1.30
N GLN A 123 6.43 21.29 0.69
CA GLN A 123 6.32 21.81 -0.68
C GLN A 123 6.03 20.69 -1.69
N TYR A 124 6.75 19.55 -1.61
CA TYR A 124 6.47 18.40 -2.48
C TYR A 124 5.08 17.83 -2.23
N THR A 125 4.69 17.66 -0.97
CA THR A 125 3.38 17.09 -0.62
C THR A 125 2.25 17.94 -1.18
N ASN A 126 2.36 19.27 -1.10
CA ASN A 126 1.43 20.22 -1.69
C ASN A 126 1.42 20.13 -3.23
N ALA A 127 2.59 20.11 -3.86
CA ALA A 127 2.72 20.04 -5.31
C ALA A 127 2.16 18.72 -5.88
N PHE A 128 2.25 17.63 -5.12
CA PHE A 128 1.65 16.35 -5.48
C PHE A 128 0.13 16.35 -5.30
N GLY A 129 -0.41 17.25 -4.47
CA GLY A 129 -1.81 17.25 -4.05
C GLY A 129 -2.15 15.93 -3.35
N TYR A 130 -1.28 15.46 -2.45
CA TYR A 130 -1.41 14.16 -1.82
C TYR A 130 -2.37 14.22 -0.62
N GLY A 131 -3.59 13.72 -0.82
CA GLY A 131 -4.63 13.70 0.22
C GLY A 131 -4.92 15.09 0.79
N ASN A 132 -4.92 15.22 2.12
CA ASN A 132 -5.11 16.51 2.80
C ASN A 132 -3.84 17.37 2.87
N THR A 133 -2.73 16.89 2.35
CA THR A 133 -1.41 17.55 2.31
C THR A 133 -0.82 17.94 3.68
N ASP A 134 -1.43 17.53 4.78
CA ASP A 134 -1.03 17.90 6.13
C ASP A 134 0.11 16.99 6.64
N VAL A 135 1.34 17.48 6.54
CA VAL A 135 2.53 16.81 7.09
C VAL A 135 3.05 17.49 8.36
N THR A 136 2.22 18.26 9.05
CA THR A 136 2.62 18.93 10.31
C THR A 136 2.87 17.94 11.45
N GLY A 137 2.24 16.76 11.39
CA GLY A 137 2.26 15.80 12.49
C GLY A 137 1.35 16.23 13.64
N LYS A 138 0.97 15.29 14.51
CA LYS A 138 0.29 15.62 15.77
C LYS A 138 1.30 15.51 16.90
N GLN A 139 1.25 16.47 17.83
CA GLN A 139 2.13 16.46 19.00
C GLN A 139 1.95 15.17 19.80
N GLY A 140 3.04 14.50 20.09
CA GLY A 140 3.08 13.45 21.10
C GLY A 140 3.82 12.16 20.79
N GLU A 141 3.93 11.64 19.56
CA GLU A 141 4.48 10.27 19.40
C GLU A 141 5.44 10.00 18.24
N LEU A 142 5.49 10.76 17.20
CA LEU A 142 6.51 10.77 16.14
C LEU A 142 6.46 12.17 15.57
N SER A 143 7.11 13.07 16.29
CA SER A 143 6.92 14.50 16.18
C SER A 143 7.26 15.08 14.82
N GLY A 144 6.36 15.89 14.29
CA GLY A 144 6.57 16.73 13.12
C GLY A 144 6.48 15.98 11.80
N ALA A 145 7.05 16.56 10.75
CA ALA A 145 7.02 16.05 9.38
C ALA A 145 7.50 14.59 9.23
N MET A 146 8.27 14.09 10.22
CA MET A 146 8.90 12.76 10.18
C MET A 146 7.95 11.58 10.40
N GLY A 147 6.76 11.80 10.95
CA GLY A 147 5.80 10.74 11.25
C GLY A 147 4.39 11.04 10.80
N ALA A 148 4.16 12.15 10.09
CA ALA A 148 2.82 12.61 9.73
C ALA A 148 1.96 11.55 9.00
N TRP A 149 2.60 10.62 8.27
CA TRP A 149 1.94 9.56 7.50
C TRP A 149 1.64 8.28 8.28
N VAL A 150 2.06 8.18 9.55
CA VAL A 150 1.82 7.01 10.40
C VAL A 150 0.93 7.42 11.57
N ASN A 151 -0.33 7.02 11.55
CA ASN A 151 -1.32 7.30 12.59
C ASN A 151 -1.38 8.78 13.03
N SER A 152 -1.20 9.73 12.11
CA SER A 152 -1.08 11.15 12.41
C SER A 152 -1.88 12.03 11.44
N SER A 153 -1.37 13.22 11.09
CA SER A 153 -2.12 14.29 10.40
C SER A 153 -2.39 14.01 8.91
N LEU A 154 -1.43 13.37 8.21
CA LEU A 154 -1.59 13.11 6.77
C LEU A 154 -2.62 12.02 6.52
N GLN A 155 -3.62 12.34 5.71
CA GLN A 155 -4.71 11.43 5.37
C GLN A 155 -5.01 11.47 3.88
N ILE A 156 -5.42 10.32 3.32
CA ILE A 156 -5.75 10.14 1.92
C ILE A 156 -6.85 9.09 1.76
N SER A 157 -7.75 9.28 0.80
CA SER A 157 -8.76 8.30 0.44
C SER A 157 -8.30 7.34 -0.65
N PRO A 158 -8.92 6.18 -0.84
CA PRO A 158 -8.63 5.27 -1.94
C PRO A 158 -8.76 5.94 -3.33
N LEU A 159 -9.75 6.80 -3.55
CA LEU A 159 -9.91 7.55 -4.79
C LEU A 159 -8.75 8.52 -5.03
N GLU A 160 -8.29 9.21 -3.98
CA GLU A 160 -7.12 10.10 -4.08
C GLU A 160 -5.82 9.32 -4.30
N GLN A 161 -5.67 8.12 -3.73
CA GLN A 161 -4.55 7.22 -4.04
C GLN A 161 -4.52 6.86 -5.53
N VAL A 162 -5.67 6.48 -6.10
CA VAL A 162 -5.78 6.19 -7.55
C VAL A 162 -5.45 7.42 -8.39
N ALA A 163 -5.94 8.60 -8.02
CA ALA A 163 -5.61 9.84 -8.70
C ALA A 163 -4.10 10.16 -8.64
N PHE A 164 -3.45 9.90 -7.49
CA PHE A 164 -2.02 10.07 -7.32
C PHE A 164 -1.22 9.07 -8.17
N MET A 165 -1.58 7.77 -8.15
CA MET A 165 -0.93 6.74 -8.98
C MET A 165 -1.08 7.07 -10.47
N ARG A 166 -2.22 7.62 -10.89
CA ARG A 166 -2.44 8.06 -12.26
C ARG A 166 -1.48 9.19 -12.66
N LYS A 167 -1.24 10.17 -11.76
CA LYS A 167 -0.23 11.22 -11.99
C LYS A 167 1.17 10.64 -12.17
N ILE A 168 1.51 9.57 -11.43
CA ILE A 168 2.81 8.88 -11.57
C ILE A 168 2.91 8.22 -12.95
N VAL A 169 1.92 7.44 -13.34
CA VAL A 169 1.89 6.75 -14.65
C VAL A 169 1.99 7.75 -15.81
N HIS A 170 1.33 8.89 -15.71
CA HIS A 170 1.37 9.95 -16.72
C HIS A 170 2.56 10.91 -16.59
N ARG A 171 3.38 10.75 -15.54
CA ARG A 171 4.55 11.61 -15.27
C ARG A 171 4.19 13.10 -15.22
N THR A 172 3.06 13.45 -14.56
CA THR A 172 2.54 14.83 -14.48
C THR A 172 2.88 15.53 -13.17
N LEU A 173 3.55 14.87 -12.23
CA LEU A 173 4.07 15.50 -11.02
C LEU A 173 5.34 16.32 -11.34
N PRO A 174 5.61 17.40 -10.60
CA PRO A 174 6.76 18.27 -10.88
C PRO A 174 8.05 17.68 -10.30
N VAL A 175 8.49 16.56 -10.85
CA VAL A 175 9.74 15.85 -10.49
C VAL A 175 10.47 15.42 -11.77
N SER A 176 11.76 15.14 -11.64
CA SER A 176 12.61 14.70 -12.76
C SER A 176 12.19 13.35 -13.34
N ALA A 177 12.54 13.10 -14.61
CA ALA A 177 12.36 11.80 -15.23
C ALA A 177 13.07 10.68 -14.45
N HIS A 178 14.27 10.98 -13.90
CA HIS A 178 15.02 10.08 -13.06
C HIS A 178 14.23 9.63 -11.81
N ALA A 179 13.52 10.55 -11.16
CA ALA A 179 12.72 10.22 -9.99
C ALA A 179 11.60 9.21 -10.31
N TYR A 180 10.95 9.36 -11.47
CA TYR A 180 9.97 8.39 -11.95
C TYR A 180 10.60 7.02 -12.23
N ASP A 181 11.69 6.99 -13.00
CA ASP A 181 12.33 5.74 -13.41
C ASP A 181 12.82 4.93 -12.20
N MET A 182 13.43 5.60 -11.23
CA MET A 182 13.91 4.94 -10.02
C MET A 182 12.77 4.49 -9.11
N THR A 183 11.73 5.32 -8.94
CA THR A 183 10.55 4.93 -8.16
C THR A 183 9.85 3.72 -8.79
N GLU A 184 9.71 3.67 -10.10
CA GLU A 184 9.18 2.52 -10.82
C GLU A 184 9.99 1.26 -10.52
N ARG A 185 11.32 1.30 -10.63
CA ARG A 185 12.19 0.16 -10.37
C ARG A 185 12.04 -0.39 -8.96
N ILE A 186 12.13 0.46 -7.93
CA ILE A 186 12.10 0.01 -6.54
C ILE A 186 10.70 -0.40 -6.04
N THR A 187 9.63 -0.07 -6.79
CA THR A 187 8.26 -0.48 -6.45
C THR A 187 7.77 -1.70 -7.22
N LEU A 188 8.60 -2.27 -8.09
CA LEU A 188 8.29 -3.50 -8.82
C LEU A 188 7.99 -4.65 -7.85
N ILE A 189 6.90 -5.36 -8.10
CA ILE A 189 6.50 -6.55 -7.37
C ILE A 189 6.90 -7.79 -8.17
N ASP A 190 7.54 -8.77 -7.52
CA ASP A 190 8.02 -9.99 -8.18
C ASP A 190 6.87 -10.85 -8.78
N ALA A 191 5.65 -10.74 -8.22
CA ALA A 191 4.49 -11.48 -8.71
C ALA A 191 3.89 -10.86 -9.97
N GLN A 192 3.57 -11.69 -10.95
CA GLN A 192 2.94 -11.29 -12.22
C GLN A 192 1.59 -11.99 -12.43
N PRO A 193 0.55 -11.66 -11.65
CA PRO A 193 -0.75 -12.33 -11.71
C PRO A 193 -1.39 -12.16 -13.10
N GLY A 194 -1.70 -13.27 -13.76
CA GLY A 194 -2.30 -13.24 -15.10
C GLY A 194 -1.44 -12.52 -16.17
N GLY A 195 -0.13 -12.43 -15.96
CA GLY A 195 0.79 -11.75 -16.89
C GLY A 195 0.79 -10.22 -16.75
N TRP A 196 0.28 -9.67 -15.64
CA TRP A 196 0.39 -8.26 -15.30
C TRP A 196 1.72 -7.98 -14.59
N THR A 197 2.50 -7.04 -15.10
CA THR A 197 3.63 -6.46 -14.36
C THR A 197 3.06 -5.46 -13.37
N VAL A 198 3.36 -5.64 -12.08
CA VAL A 198 2.75 -4.85 -11.00
C VAL A 198 3.80 -4.04 -10.27
N HIS A 199 3.52 -2.77 -10.08
CA HIS A 199 4.27 -1.86 -9.21
C HIS A 199 3.36 -1.42 -8.07
N GLY A 200 3.85 -1.42 -6.85
CA GLY A 200 2.99 -1.03 -5.74
C GLY A 200 3.66 -1.02 -4.38
N LYS A 201 2.88 -0.53 -3.42
CA LYS A 201 3.32 -0.46 -2.03
C LYS A 201 2.20 -0.81 -1.08
N THR A 202 2.54 -1.62 -0.09
CA THR A 202 1.67 -1.92 1.05
C THR A 202 1.80 -0.85 2.13
N GLY A 203 0.73 -0.68 2.92
CA GLY A 203 0.75 0.10 4.14
C GLY A 203 -0.09 -0.58 5.22
N THR A 204 0.33 -0.47 6.46
CA THR A 204 -0.45 -0.94 7.62
C THR A 204 -0.52 0.19 8.64
N GLY A 205 -1.73 0.55 9.02
CA GLY A 205 -2.03 1.56 10.03
C GLY A 205 -3.22 1.12 10.85
N SER A 206 -3.75 2.01 11.68
CA SER A 206 -4.99 1.80 12.41
C SER A 206 -5.72 3.13 12.64
N PRO A 207 -7.02 3.12 12.99
CA PRO A 207 -7.70 4.31 13.42
C PRO A 207 -7.03 4.94 14.66
N GLY A 208 -7.12 6.27 14.76
CA GLY A 208 -6.60 7.02 15.90
C GLY A 208 -5.08 7.25 15.85
N LEU A 209 -4.56 7.86 16.93
CA LEU A 209 -3.14 8.28 17.01
C LEU A 209 -2.21 7.17 17.50
N LYS A 210 -2.73 6.19 18.21
CA LYS A 210 -1.99 5.04 18.71
C LYS A 210 -2.31 3.82 17.86
N TYR A 211 -1.27 3.06 17.46
CA TYR A 211 -1.47 1.86 16.67
C TYR A 211 -2.25 0.80 17.43
N ASP A 212 -3.35 0.34 16.85
CA ASP A 212 -4.18 -0.74 17.34
C ASP A 212 -4.16 -1.92 16.35
N ALA A 213 -3.46 -2.99 16.73
CA ALA A 213 -3.30 -4.18 15.90
C ALA A 213 -4.60 -4.97 15.71
N ALA A 214 -5.61 -4.79 16.58
CA ALA A 214 -6.90 -5.47 16.46
C ALA A 214 -7.78 -4.84 15.37
N HIS A 215 -7.65 -3.53 15.18
CA HIS A 215 -8.42 -2.77 14.17
C HIS A 215 -7.53 -2.22 13.05
N ALA A 216 -6.44 -2.95 12.75
CA ALA A 216 -5.51 -2.53 11.71
C ALA A 216 -6.19 -2.48 10.34
N TYR A 217 -5.93 -1.41 9.60
CA TYR A 217 -6.24 -1.37 8.18
C TYR A 217 -5.00 -1.66 7.34
N GLY A 218 -5.23 -2.23 6.18
CA GLY A 218 -4.19 -2.62 5.24
C GLY A 218 -4.43 -2.02 3.87
N TRP A 219 -3.43 -1.27 3.39
CA TRP A 219 -3.37 -0.72 2.06
C TRP A 219 -2.56 -1.58 1.10
N PHE A 220 -3.01 -1.64 -0.14
CA PHE A 220 -2.17 -1.94 -1.28
C PHE A 220 -2.53 -1.00 -2.43
N VAL A 221 -1.57 -0.19 -2.88
CA VAL A 221 -1.77 0.82 -3.92
C VAL A 221 -0.68 0.70 -4.98
N GLY A 222 -1.00 1.07 -6.23
CA GLY A 222 -0.03 0.97 -7.30
C GLY A 222 -0.62 1.04 -8.71
N TRP A 223 0.13 0.49 -9.64
CA TRP A 223 -0.30 0.32 -11.02
C TRP A 223 0.12 -1.04 -11.57
N ALA A 224 -0.58 -1.50 -12.59
CA ALA A 224 -0.33 -2.76 -13.25
C ALA A 224 -0.39 -2.59 -14.76
N THR A 225 0.58 -3.16 -15.49
CA THR A 225 0.70 -3.04 -16.94
C THR A 225 0.67 -4.41 -17.62
N LYS A 226 -0.12 -4.52 -18.69
CA LYS A 226 -0.14 -5.72 -19.56
C LYS A 226 -0.36 -5.29 -21.00
N GLY A 227 0.65 -5.47 -21.84
CA GLY A 227 0.65 -4.95 -23.20
C GLY A 227 0.42 -3.42 -23.21
N PRO A 228 -0.54 -2.90 -23.97
CA PRO A 228 -0.83 -1.46 -24.04
C PRO A 228 -1.69 -0.95 -22.88
N ARG A 229 -2.18 -1.83 -22.00
CA ARG A 229 -3.09 -1.46 -20.92
C ARG A 229 -2.31 -1.18 -19.65
N THR A 230 -2.63 -0.07 -19.01
CA THR A 230 -2.17 0.25 -17.66
C THR A 230 -3.37 0.55 -16.77
N LEU A 231 -3.42 -0.09 -15.63
CA LEU A 231 -4.41 0.12 -14.58
C LEU A 231 -3.75 0.80 -13.39
N VAL A 232 -4.49 1.64 -12.69
CA VAL A 232 -4.11 2.17 -11.38
C VAL A 232 -5.11 1.71 -10.35
N PHE A 233 -4.64 1.41 -9.14
CA PHE A 233 -5.49 0.79 -8.14
C PHE A 233 -5.17 1.22 -6.70
N ALA A 234 -6.19 1.10 -5.85
CA ALA A 234 -6.06 1.12 -4.41
C ALA A 234 -7.00 0.08 -3.79
N ASN A 235 -6.46 -0.73 -2.90
CA ASN A 235 -7.20 -1.70 -2.12
C ASN A 235 -6.98 -1.43 -0.63
N LEU A 236 -8.08 -1.30 0.12
CA LEU A 236 -8.09 -1.04 1.55
C LEU A 236 -8.98 -2.05 2.26
N ILE A 237 -8.41 -2.74 3.23
CA ILE A 237 -9.12 -3.65 4.14
C ILE A 237 -8.98 -3.17 5.58
N GLN A 238 -9.86 -3.61 6.47
CA GLN A 238 -9.75 -3.38 7.90
C GLN A 238 -10.03 -4.66 8.69
N ASP A 239 -9.23 -4.90 9.71
CA ASP A 239 -9.38 -6.02 10.62
C ASP A 239 -10.41 -5.72 11.71
N ASP A 240 -11.11 -6.77 12.16
CA ASP A 240 -11.96 -6.76 13.36
C ASP A 240 -11.26 -7.44 14.55
N LYS A 241 -10.09 -8.03 14.33
CA LYS A 241 -9.21 -8.62 15.34
C LYS A 241 -7.79 -8.73 14.78
N ARG A 242 -6.78 -8.80 15.68
CA ARG A 242 -5.38 -8.99 15.28
C ARG A 242 -5.21 -10.23 14.39
N GLN A 243 -4.48 -10.07 13.28
CA GLN A 243 -4.23 -11.11 12.28
C GLN A 243 -2.76 -11.17 11.86
N THR A 244 -2.39 -12.34 11.30
CA THR A 244 -1.08 -12.60 10.71
C THR A 244 -1.29 -13.23 9.32
N PRO A 245 -0.54 -12.81 8.29
CA PRO A 245 0.37 -11.66 8.27
C PRO A 245 -0.36 -10.32 8.46
N ASN A 246 0.38 -9.20 8.56
CA ASN A 246 -0.21 -7.87 8.77
C ASN A 246 -1.19 -7.48 7.65
N ALA A 247 -2.10 -6.54 7.96
CA ALA A 247 -3.20 -6.17 7.07
C ALA A 247 -2.73 -5.69 5.68
N GLY A 248 -1.60 -4.97 5.59
CA GLY A 248 -1.08 -4.51 4.30
C GLY A 248 -0.65 -5.66 3.39
N LEU A 249 0.00 -6.69 3.93
CA LEU A 249 0.39 -7.88 3.15
C LEU A 249 -0.85 -8.64 2.68
N ARG A 250 -1.85 -8.83 3.55
CA ARG A 250 -3.10 -9.51 3.19
C ARG A 250 -3.89 -8.72 2.14
N SER A 251 -3.94 -7.39 2.24
CA SER A 251 -4.53 -6.52 1.22
C SER A 251 -3.87 -6.71 -0.14
N ARG A 252 -2.53 -6.76 -0.17
CA ARG A 252 -1.76 -7.04 -1.39
C ARG A 252 -2.10 -8.42 -1.96
N ASP A 253 -2.02 -9.45 -1.16
CA ASP A 253 -2.13 -10.83 -1.63
C ASP A 253 -3.55 -11.10 -2.16
N THR A 254 -4.58 -10.59 -1.46
CA THR A 254 -5.98 -10.66 -1.90
C THR A 254 -6.18 -9.91 -3.22
N PHE A 255 -5.64 -8.69 -3.34
CA PHE A 255 -5.75 -7.90 -4.56
C PHE A 255 -5.04 -8.55 -5.74
N LEU A 256 -3.80 -9.04 -5.56
CA LEU A 256 -3.04 -9.69 -6.63
C LEU A 256 -3.77 -10.96 -7.14
N ALA A 257 -4.36 -11.74 -6.25
CA ALA A 257 -5.16 -12.90 -6.64
C ALA A 257 -6.41 -12.52 -7.47
N ALA A 258 -7.02 -11.38 -7.15
CA ALA A 258 -8.23 -10.89 -7.83
C ALA A 258 -7.93 -10.07 -9.11
N LEU A 259 -6.72 -9.53 -9.27
CA LEU A 259 -6.36 -8.59 -10.35
C LEU A 259 -6.74 -9.07 -11.75
N PRO A 260 -6.53 -10.34 -12.16
CA PRO A 260 -6.92 -10.79 -13.48
C PRO A 260 -8.42 -10.62 -13.76
N ALA A 261 -9.27 -10.88 -12.76
CA ALA A 261 -10.73 -10.71 -12.88
C ALA A 261 -11.15 -9.23 -12.79
N LEU A 262 -10.53 -8.44 -11.91
CA LEU A 262 -10.81 -7.01 -11.77
C LEU A 262 -10.42 -6.19 -13.01
N ALA A 263 -9.47 -6.70 -13.79
CA ALA A 263 -9.00 -6.08 -15.02
C ALA A 263 -9.94 -6.30 -16.21
N GLU A 264 -10.87 -7.26 -16.15
CA GLU A 264 -11.83 -7.50 -17.22
C GLU A 264 -12.91 -6.40 -17.18
N PRO A 265 -13.33 -5.88 -18.36
CA PRO A 265 -14.47 -4.97 -18.41
C PRO A 265 -15.72 -5.71 -17.89
N ALA A 266 -16.51 -5.01 -17.06
CA ALA A 266 -17.81 -5.54 -16.65
C ALA A 266 -18.58 -6.02 -17.90
N ARG A 267 -19.01 -7.28 -17.92
CA ARG A 267 -19.85 -7.77 -19.02
C ARG A 267 -21.13 -6.93 -19.03
N PRO A 268 -21.54 -6.38 -20.18
CA PRO A 268 -22.84 -5.71 -20.26
C PRO A 268 -23.90 -6.75 -19.86
N GLN A 269 -24.77 -6.37 -18.92
CA GLN A 269 -25.95 -7.13 -18.53
C GLN A 269 -27.00 -7.04 -19.64
#